data_84ff33c7b1f24a6f32076c31de4119b8
#
_entry.id   84ff33c7b1f24a6f32076c31de4119b8
#
_cell.length_a   1.000
_cell.length_b   1.000
_cell.length_c   1.000
_cell.angle_alpha   90.00
_cell.angle_beta   90.00
_cell.angle_gamma   90.00
#
_symmetry.space_group_name_H-M   'P 1'
#
loop_
_entity.id
_entity.type
_entity.pdbx_description
1 polymer ?
#
loop_
_entity_poly.entity_id
_entity_poly.type
_entity_poly.pdbx_seq_one_letter_code
_entity_poly.pdbx_strand_id
1 'polypeptide(L)'
;MNGTSYHQIDVKASLNELKSIFGKPETWFDKSYYNFSCEIVTIDADGNSLKEPFTLYDYKEPFAPLDIEMFEWHIGTLEKNVAERVKLEIENKLSEIRNR
;
A
#
# COMPACT_ATOMS: atom_id res chain seq x y z
N MET A 1 3.18 -6.19 13.13
CA MET A 1 3.34 -4.90 12.46
C MET A 1 4.61 -4.22 12.94
N ASN A 2 5.26 -3.49 12.09
CA ASN A 2 6.54 -2.84 12.35
C ASN A 2 6.40 -1.38 12.77
N GLY A 3 5.37 -1.05 13.53
CA GLY A 3 5.13 0.29 14.06
C GLY A 3 4.48 1.28 13.10
N THR A 4 4.04 0.82 11.92
CA THR A 4 3.36 1.70 10.98
C THR A 4 1.95 2.03 11.44
N SER A 5 1.48 3.22 11.08
CA SER A 5 0.15 3.71 11.42
C SER A 5 -0.56 4.25 10.19
N TYR A 6 -1.90 4.23 10.24
CA TYR A 6 -2.72 4.82 9.20
C TYR A 6 -2.80 6.34 9.40
N HIS A 7 -2.48 7.10 8.35
CA HIS A 7 -2.49 8.57 8.36
C HIS A 7 -3.62 9.16 7.53
N GLN A 8 -4.69 8.41 7.31
CA GLN A 8 -5.85 8.80 6.51
C GLN A 8 -5.51 9.02 5.03
N ILE A 9 -4.53 8.29 4.53
CA ILE A 9 -4.14 8.30 3.12
C ILE A 9 -4.44 6.93 2.54
N ASP A 10 -5.25 6.90 1.49
CA ASP A 10 -5.74 5.68 0.86
C ASP A 10 -5.35 5.65 -0.61
N VAL A 11 -5.27 4.45 -1.17
CA VAL A 11 -5.13 4.26 -2.61
C VAL A 11 -6.25 3.33 -3.09
N LYS A 12 -6.79 3.63 -4.26
CA LYS A 12 -7.87 2.84 -4.85
C LYS A 12 -7.31 1.90 -5.92
N ALA A 13 -7.48 0.60 -5.72
CA ALA A 13 -6.96 -0.41 -6.64
C ALA A 13 -7.69 -1.73 -6.44
N SER A 14 -7.58 -2.63 -7.44
CA SER A 14 -8.03 -4.00 -7.27
C SER A 14 -6.94 -4.85 -6.66
N LEU A 15 -7.33 -5.99 -6.08
CA LEU A 15 -6.38 -6.94 -5.51
C LEU A 15 -5.40 -7.43 -6.58
N ASN A 16 -5.89 -7.71 -7.79
CA ASN A 16 -5.03 -8.15 -8.91
C ASN A 16 -3.97 -7.11 -9.26
N GLU A 17 -4.33 -5.84 -9.28
CA GLU A 17 -3.40 -4.77 -9.56
C GLU A 17 -2.29 -4.72 -8.50
N LEU A 18 -2.67 -4.82 -7.23
CA LEU A 18 -1.68 -4.80 -6.14
C LEU A 18 -0.80 -6.05 -6.15
N LYS A 19 -1.34 -7.21 -6.46
CA LYS A 19 -0.54 -8.43 -6.63
C LYS A 19 0.48 -8.29 -7.75
N SER A 20 0.10 -7.60 -8.82
CA SER A 20 0.99 -7.33 -9.96
C SER A 20 2.20 -6.47 -9.54
N ILE A 21 1.98 -5.54 -8.63
CA ILE A 21 3.01 -4.61 -8.16
C ILE A 21 3.85 -5.22 -7.04
N PHE A 22 3.20 -5.84 -6.05
CA PHE A 22 3.86 -6.24 -4.79
C PHE A 22 3.98 -7.74 -4.59
N GLY A 23 3.35 -8.54 -5.44
CA GLY A 23 3.35 -9.98 -5.29
C GLY A 23 2.22 -10.45 -4.35
N LYS A 24 2.43 -11.59 -3.72
CA LYS A 24 1.40 -12.23 -2.90
C LYS A 24 1.22 -11.51 -1.56
N PRO A 25 -0.02 -11.12 -1.19
CA PRO A 25 -0.28 -10.50 0.11
C PRO A 25 -0.25 -11.52 1.24
N GLU A 26 -0.06 -11.03 2.45
CA GLU A 26 -0.31 -11.80 3.66
C GLU A 26 -1.82 -11.82 3.91
N THR A 27 -2.31 -12.93 4.46
CA THR A 27 -3.74 -13.09 4.74
C THR A 27 -3.96 -13.29 6.24
N TRP A 28 -5.17 -13.11 6.65
CA TRP A 28 -5.73 -13.19 7.99
C TRP A 28 -5.07 -12.33 9.07
N PHE A 29 -5.70 -11.17 9.21
CA PHE A 29 -5.47 -10.25 10.31
C PHE A 29 -6.83 -10.00 11.00
N ASP A 30 -6.81 -9.59 12.23
CA ASP A 30 -8.05 -9.37 13.01
C ASP A 30 -9.02 -8.41 12.34
N LYS A 31 -8.53 -7.44 11.57
CA LYS A 31 -9.35 -6.35 11.03
C LYS A 31 -9.18 -6.15 9.52
N SER A 32 -8.54 -7.08 8.85
CA SER A 32 -8.37 -7.02 7.40
C SER A 32 -8.25 -8.42 6.82
N TYR A 33 -8.56 -8.56 5.53
CA TYR A 33 -8.42 -9.83 4.83
C TYR A 33 -7.06 -9.98 4.16
N TYR A 34 -6.51 -8.87 3.64
CA TYR A 34 -5.24 -8.88 2.92
C TYR A 34 -4.35 -7.76 3.41
N ASN A 35 -3.07 -8.02 3.45
CA ASN A 35 -2.08 -7.04 3.85
C ASN A 35 -0.81 -7.21 3.01
N PHE A 36 -0.34 -6.10 2.44
CA PHE A 36 0.96 -6.05 1.75
C PHE A 36 1.93 -5.30 2.65
N SER A 37 3.01 -5.93 3.04
CA SER A 37 4.06 -5.31 3.85
C SER A 37 5.31 -5.13 2.98
N CYS A 38 5.70 -3.89 2.75
CA CYS A 38 6.75 -3.55 1.80
C CYS A 38 7.64 -2.42 2.34
N GLU A 39 8.63 -2.05 1.54
CA GLU A 39 9.49 -0.91 1.84
C GLU A 39 9.55 0.01 0.62
N ILE A 40 9.63 1.31 0.88
CA ILE A 40 9.88 2.31 -0.16
C ILE A 40 11.22 2.98 0.12
N VAL A 41 11.95 3.30 -0.96
CA VAL A 41 13.22 4.01 -0.85
C VAL A 41 12.96 5.50 -1.02
N THR A 42 13.40 6.29 -0.05
CA THR A 42 13.31 7.75 -0.10
C THR A 42 14.72 8.34 -0.05
N ILE A 43 14.85 9.59 -0.48
CA ILE A 43 16.13 10.31 -0.45
C ILE A 43 15.99 11.44 0.55
N ASP A 44 16.90 11.50 1.53
CA ASP A 44 16.90 12.57 2.53
C ASP A 44 17.56 13.84 1.98
N ALA A 45 17.61 14.88 2.81
CA ALA A 45 18.17 16.18 2.41
C ALA A 45 19.66 16.11 2.07
N ASP A 46 20.37 15.13 2.59
CA ASP A 46 21.80 14.92 2.34
C ASP A 46 22.07 14.01 1.14
N GLY A 47 21.02 13.55 0.48
CA GLY A 47 21.16 12.67 -0.67
C GLY A 47 21.30 11.20 -0.33
N ASN A 48 21.14 10.80 0.92
CA ASN A 48 21.24 9.42 1.35
C ASN A 48 19.93 8.67 1.11
N SER A 49 20.03 7.41 0.68
CA SER A 49 18.86 6.56 0.52
C SER A 49 18.41 6.01 1.86
N LEU A 50 17.10 6.09 2.12
CA LEU A 50 16.47 5.54 3.31
C LEU A 50 15.41 4.53 2.88
N LYS A 51 15.32 3.41 3.60
CA LYS A 51 14.26 2.42 3.42
C LYS A 51 13.19 2.67 4.48
N GLU A 52 11.97 2.92 4.03
CA GLU A 52 10.85 3.17 4.92
C GLU A 52 9.82 2.07 4.78
N PRO A 53 9.38 1.45 5.88
CA PRO A 53 8.36 0.41 5.79
C PRO A 53 6.99 1.02 5.52
N PHE A 54 6.17 0.29 4.76
CA PHE A 54 4.76 0.64 4.61
C PHE A 54 3.91 -0.61 4.48
N THR A 55 2.63 -0.46 4.80
CA THR A 55 1.65 -1.52 4.65
C THR A 55 0.46 -1.02 3.85
N LEU A 56 -0.16 -1.94 3.11
CA LEU A 56 -1.44 -1.69 2.44
C LEU A 56 -2.41 -2.74 2.94
N TYR A 57 -3.60 -2.33 3.40
CA TYR A 57 -4.56 -3.27 3.95
C TYR A 57 -6.01 -2.79 3.74
N ASP A 58 -6.93 -3.74 3.72
CA ASP A 58 -8.37 -3.55 3.48
C ASP A 58 -9.15 -3.47 4.79
N TYR A 59 -8.76 -2.58 5.66
CA TYR A 59 -9.24 -2.48 7.04
C TYR A 59 -10.77 -2.38 7.16
N LYS A 60 -11.34 -3.28 7.96
CA LYS A 60 -12.77 -3.32 8.31
C LYS A 60 -13.73 -3.45 7.13
N GLU A 61 -13.29 -4.00 6.01
CA GLU A 61 -14.21 -4.28 4.93
C GLU A 61 -15.14 -5.44 5.32
N PRO A 62 -16.45 -5.35 5.01
CA PRO A 62 -17.39 -6.41 5.40
C PRO A 62 -17.17 -7.72 4.63
N PHE A 63 -16.57 -7.66 3.45
CA PHE A 63 -16.28 -8.82 2.62
C PHE A 63 -14.86 -8.74 2.10
N ALA A 64 -14.26 -9.94 1.87
CA ALA A 64 -12.95 -9.99 1.24
C ALA A 64 -12.99 -9.36 -0.15
N PRO A 65 -11.99 -8.54 -0.54
CA PRO A 65 -11.94 -7.97 -1.88
C PRO A 65 -11.90 -9.06 -2.96
N LEU A 66 -12.69 -8.86 -4.02
CA LEU A 66 -12.61 -9.70 -5.22
C LEU A 66 -11.40 -9.25 -6.06
N ASP A 67 -10.85 -10.17 -6.84
CA ASP A 67 -9.62 -9.91 -7.59
C ASP A 67 -9.70 -8.70 -8.52
N ILE A 68 -10.87 -8.45 -9.10
CA ILE A 68 -11.06 -7.38 -10.08
C ILE A 68 -11.81 -6.16 -9.52
N GLU A 69 -12.27 -6.24 -8.27
CA GLU A 69 -13.07 -5.18 -7.65
C GLU A 69 -12.17 -4.07 -7.12
N MET A 70 -12.59 -2.82 -7.33
CA MET A 70 -11.83 -1.67 -6.84
C MET A 70 -12.14 -1.39 -5.38
N PHE A 71 -11.11 -1.39 -4.56
CA PHE A 71 -11.21 -1.11 -3.13
C PHE A 71 -10.30 0.05 -2.75
N GLU A 72 -10.66 0.72 -1.66
CA GLU A 72 -9.78 1.69 -1.04
C GLU A 72 -8.89 0.96 -0.04
N TRP A 73 -7.58 1.04 -0.27
CA TRP A 73 -6.59 0.39 0.57
C TRP A 73 -5.94 1.43 1.47
N HIS A 74 -5.92 1.13 2.76
CA HIS A 74 -5.28 2.01 3.73
C HIS A 74 -3.77 1.87 3.63
N ILE A 75 -3.07 3.00 3.66
CA ILE A 75 -1.61 3.05 3.64
C ILE A 75 -1.13 3.32 5.06
N GLY A 76 -0.39 2.37 5.64
CA GLY A 76 0.22 2.53 6.95
C GLY A 76 1.70 2.81 6.80
N THR A 77 2.21 3.84 7.49
CA THR A 77 3.62 4.21 7.50
C THR A 77 4.01 4.74 8.88
N LEU A 78 5.31 4.97 9.08
CA LEU A 78 5.79 5.59 10.31
C LEU A 78 5.42 7.07 10.36
N GLU A 79 5.50 7.74 9.20
CA GLU A 79 5.21 9.18 9.10
C GLU A 79 4.26 9.45 7.93
N LYS A 80 3.47 10.52 8.06
CA LYS A 80 2.48 10.89 7.05
C LYS A 80 3.09 11.22 5.69
N ASN A 81 4.21 11.91 5.66
CA ASN A 81 4.88 12.27 4.41
C ASN A 81 5.32 11.03 3.63
N VAL A 82 5.68 9.96 4.32
CA VAL A 82 6.00 8.68 3.68
C VAL A 82 4.76 8.08 3.04
N ALA A 83 3.61 8.15 3.72
CA ALA A 83 2.34 7.65 3.16
C ALA A 83 1.96 8.40 1.88
N GLU A 84 2.15 9.71 1.84
CA GLU A 84 1.90 10.51 0.63
C GLU A 84 2.80 10.08 -0.52
N ARG A 85 4.07 9.82 -0.23
CA ARG A 85 5.02 9.34 -1.23
C ARG A 85 4.65 7.94 -1.73
N VAL A 86 4.26 7.05 -0.83
CA VAL A 86 3.82 5.70 -1.19
C VAL A 86 2.60 5.77 -2.11
N LYS A 87 1.64 6.61 -1.80
CA LYS A 87 0.45 6.79 -2.63
C LYS A 87 0.83 7.22 -4.05
N LEU A 88 1.71 8.20 -4.17
CA LEU A 88 2.16 8.70 -5.48
C LEU A 88 2.85 7.59 -6.29
N GLU A 89 3.73 6.85 -5.68
CA GLU A 89 4.46 5.75 -6.35
C GLU A 89 3.50 4.65 -6.80
N ILE A 90 2.52 4.30 -5.97
CA ILE A 90 1.54 3.28 -6.32
C ILE A 90 0.66 3.76 -7.46
N GLU A 91 0.20 5.01 -7.42
CA GLU A 91 -0.63 5.58 -8.49
C GLU A 91 0.12 5.61 -9.83
N ASN A 92 1.42 5.91 -9.80
CA ASN A 92 2.24 5.86 -11.01
C ASN A 92 2.31 4.44 -11.58
N LYS A 93 2.51 3.43 -10.74
CA LYS A 93 2.56 2.04 -11.18
C LYS A 93 1.21 1.54 -11.68
N LEU A 94 0.12 1.95 -11.03
CA LEU A 94 -1.23 1.63 -11.48
C LEU A 94 -1.52 2.23 -12.85
N SER A 95 -1.09 3.47 -13.08
CA SER A 95 -1.23 4.13 -14.37
C SER A 95 -0.52 3.36 -15.47
N GLU A 96 0.69 2.87 -15.22
CA GLU A 96 1.43 2.04 -16.16
C GLU A 96 0.68 0.75 -16.49
N ILE A 97 0.15 0.08 -15.49
CA ILE A 97 -0.59 -1.17 -15.67
C ILE A 97 -1.87 -0.93 -16.48
N ARG A 98 -2.61 0.12 -16.16
CA ARG A 98 -3.89 0.44 -16.79
C ARG A 98 -3.74 0.93 -18.24
N ASN A 99 -2.57 1.40 -18.60
CA ASN A 99 -2.27 1.88 -19.94
C ASN A 99 -1.59 0.84 -20.85
N ARG A 100 -1.48 -0.37 -20.39
CA ARG A 100 -0.91 -1.46 -21.19
C ARG A 100 -1.88 -1.98 -22.24
#